data_95256857b96b0680f2a6be505ca8c4d9
#
_entry.id   95256857b96b0680f2a6be505ca8c4d9
#
_cell.length_a   1.000
_cell.length_b   1.000
_cell.length_c   1.000
_cell.angle_alpha   90.00
_cell.angle_beta   90.00
_cell.angle_gamma   90.00
#
_symmetry.space_group_name_H-M   'P 1'
#
loop_
_entity.id
_entity.type
_entity.pdbx_description
1 polymer ?
#
loop_
_entity_poly.entity_id
_entity_poly.type
_entity_poly.pdbx_seq_one_letter_code
_entity_poly.pdbx_strand_id
1 'polypeptide(L)'
;MKNFYRKVAFGLKPDEKVPSDPLTWATSQISDKIPEFSFKGKIYSEKELRKHYREWVYQDRKVLRKKFKKDKMGYKAAKNLLRDSTGQKFWKNLEIAIRHKEATYGDHPVLAKLWYFWGNHFTISDKDMLADYSTGAYQREIIRANLNKNFEELAYEATVAWAMIHHLDNSQNVGPKSEDARAEWRKRKKRPATINENHARELMELHTVSPNSGYTQDNITELAMIMTGWAPNDEHHKSLLETASIKFQRKYHQPGKKIFWGKEFPKGKKGLPAAIKFLANHKSCREFIAYKLCRYLITDYPTKDMADPIIKAWEKSDGFLPEVHKAAIKVAFEFNDKHNK
;
A
#
# COMPACT_ATOMS: atom_id res chain seq x y z
N MET A 1 -16.55 -6.91 -28.10
CA MET A 1 -17.20 -6.29 -26.92
C MET A 1 -17.10 -7.10 -25.63
N LYS A 2 -17.37 -8.41 -25.59
CA LYS A 2 -17.23 -9.24 -24.35
C LYS A 2 -15.83 -9.12 -23.71
N ASN A 3 -14.77 -8.99 -24.51
CA ASN A 3 -13.40 -8.84 -24.01
C ASN A 3 -13.18 -7.51 -23.27
N PHE A 4 -13.81 -6.42 -23.69
CA PHE A 4 -13.69 -5.13 -23.02
C PHE A 4 -14.13 -5.20 -21.55
N TYR A 5 -15.30 -5.79 -21.27
CA TYR A 5 -15.80 -5.95 -19.90
C TYR A 5 -14.88 -6.81 -19.03
N ARG A 6 -14.20 -7.81 -19.62
CA ARG A 6 -13.20 -8.62 -18.89
C ARG A 6 -11.91 -7.85 -18.61
N LYS A 7 -11.51 -6.97 -19.52
CA LYS A 7 -10.31 -6.14 -19.39
C LYS A 7 -10.47 -5.09 -18.30
N VAL A 8 -11.54 -4.30 -18.33
CA VAL A 8 -11.74 -3.16 -17.43
C VAL A 8 -12.48 -3.51 -16.13
N ALA A 9 -13.12 -4.67 -16.08
CA ALA A 9 -13.80 -5.24 -14.92
C ALA A 9 -13.44 -6.73 -14.78
N PHE A 10 -14.32 -7.54 -14.23
CA PHE A 10 -14.21 -9.01 -14.20
C PHE A 10 -15.25 -9.70 -15.10
N GLY A 11 -15.81 -8.97 -16.04
CA GLY A 11 -16.95 -9.33 -16.89
C GLY A 11 -18.21 -8.60 -16.44
N LEU A 12 -19.34 -8.94 -17.08
CA LEU A 12 -20.67 -8.56 -16.63
C LEU A 12 -21.23 -9.65 -15.69
N LYS A 13 -22.12 -9.26 -14.78
CA LYS A 13 -22.88 -10.21 -13.95
C LYS A 13 -23.72 -11.14 -14.84
N PRO A 14 -24.03 -12.38 -14.42
CA PRO A 14 -24.78 -13.34 -15.25
C PRO A 14 -26.10 -12.80 -15.82
N ASP A 15 -26.83 -12.00 -15.02
CA ASP A 15 -28.14 -11.46 -15.39
C ASP A 15 -28.09 -9.97 -15.81
N GLU A 16 -26.89 -9.42 -15.96
CA GLU A 16 -26.70 -8.02 -16.33
C GLU A 16 -26.90 -7.85 -17.85
N LYS A 17 -27.79 -6.93 -18.21
CA LYS A 17 -27.96 -6.55 -19.62
C LYS A 17 -26.68 -5.90 -20.13
N VAL A 18 -26.27 -6.30 -21.34
CA VAL A 18 -25.11 -5.68 -21.99
C VAL A 18 -25.38 -4.18 -22.17
N PRO A 19 -24.55 -3.30 -21.60
CA PRO A 19 -24.72 -1.85 -21.77
C PRO A 19 -24.66 -1.44 -23.24
N SER A 20 -25.56 -0.53 -23.64
CA SER A 20 -25.59 0.01 -25.01
C SER A 20 -24.34 0.83 -25.33
N ASP A 21 -23.81 1.53 -24.34
CA ASP A 21 -22.53 2.24 -24.42
C ASP A 21 -21.54 1.68 -23.39
N PRO A 22 -20.65 0.78 -23.80
CA PRO A 22 -19.67 0.16 -22.90
C PRO A 22 -18.67 1.15 -22.31
N LEU A 23 -18.27 2.17 -23.06
CA LEU A 23 -17.30 3.14 -22.59
C LEU A 23 -17.90 4.03 -21.49
N THR A 24 -19.08 4.56 -21.70
CA THR A 24 -19.81 5.34 -20.68
C THR A 24 -20.11 4.47 -19.45
N TRP A 25 -20.53 3.23 -19.63
CA TRP A 25 -20.73 2.30 -18.51
C TRP A 25 -19.48 2.14 -17.66
N ALA A 26 -18.31 1.99 -18.28
CA ALA A 26 -17.06 1.80 -17.54
C ALA A 26 -16.56 3.10 -16.87
N THR A 27 -16.60 4.22 -17.60
CA THR A 27 -16.07 5.49 -17.09
C THR A 27 -16.95 6.15 -16.03
N SER A 28 -18.27 5.93 -16.06
CA SER A 28 -19.21 6.44 -15.05
C SER A 28 -19.00 5.84 -13.65
N GLN A 29 -18.34 4.69 -13.55
CA GLN A 29 -17.98 4.08 -12.27
C GLN A 29 -16.74 4.72 -11.63
N ILE A 30 -16.07 5.64 -12.33
CA ILE A 30 -14.90 6.37 -11.85
C ILE A 30 -15.30 7.81 -11.53
N SER A 31 -15.34 8.12 -10.25
CA SER A 31 -15.75 9.44 -9.76
C SER A 31 -14.78 9.97 -8.70
N ASP A 32 -15.00 11.20 -8.29
CA ASP A 32 -14.32 11.88 -7.18
C ASP A 32 -14.78 11.37 -5.79
N LYS A 33 -15.77 10.47 -5.76
CA LYS A 33 -16.27 9.83 -4.54
C LYS A 33 -16.09 8.33 -4.60
N ILE A 34 -15.55 7.76 -3.54
CA ILE A 34 -15.46 6.30 -3.39
C ILE A 34 -16.80 5.80 -2.84
N PRO A 35 -17.53 4.93 -3.58
CA PRO A 35 -18.78 4.38 -3.11
C PRO A 35 -18.58 3.49 -1.87
N GLU A 36 -19.61 3.41 -1.03
CA GLU A 36 -19.62 2.50 0.11
C GLU A 36 -19.60 1.04 -0.34
N PHE A 37 -19.21 0.15 0.56
CA PHE A 37 -19.27 -1.29 0.31
C PHE A 37 -20.71 -1.80 0.32
N SER A 38 -20.98 -2.79 -0.53
CA SER A 38 -22.23 -3.56 -0.49
C SER A 38 -22.32 -4.51 0.72
N PHE A 39 -21.22 -4.73 1.45
CA PHE A 39 -21.17 -5.57 2.64
C PHE A 39 -21.74 -4.85 3.86
N LYS A 40 -22.82 -5.41 4.44
CA LYS A 40 -23.54 -4.85 5.60
C LYS A 40 -23.10 -5.42 6.96
N GLY A 41 -22.15 -6.34 6.97
CA GLY A 41 -21.62 -6.92 8.21
C GLY A 41 -20.62 -6.01 8.91
N LYS A 42 -20.22 -6.38 10.12
CA LYS A 42 -19.18 -5.67 10.86
C LYS A 42 -17.82 -5.91 10.20
N ILE A 43 -17.13 -4.83 9.84
CA ILE A 43 -15.75 -4.83 9.38
C ILE A 43 -14.93 -4.01 10.37
N TYR A 44 -13.81 -4.56 10.82
CA TYR A 44 -12.94 -3.86 11.76
C TYR A 44 -12.01 -2.89 11.01
N SER A 45 -11.84 -1.69 11.56
CA SER A 45 -10.81 -0.75 11.13
C SER A 45 -9.41 -1.28 11.49
N GLU A 46 -8.38 -0.76 10.83
CA GLU A 46 -6.97 -1.05 11.18
C GLU A 46 -6.71 -0.80 12.67
N LYS A 47 -7.26 0.29 13.23
CA LYS A 47 -7.13 0.62 14.66
C LYS A 47 -7.75 -0.44 15.57
N GLU A 48 -8.93 -0.96 15.23
CA GLU A 48 -9.59 -2.04 15.97
C GLU A 48 -8.81 -3.35 15.84
N LEU A 49 -8.31 -3.67 14.64
CA LEU A 49 -7.48 -4.85 14.39
C LEU A 49 -6.17 -4.80 15.18
N ARG A 50 -5.51 -3.63 15.27
CA ARG A 50 -4.31 -3.45 16.11
C ARG A 50 -4.63 -3.65 17.60
N LYS A 51 -5.79 -3.18 18.07
CA LYS A 51 -6.25 -3.42 19.43
C LYS A 51 -6.50 -4.92 19.67
N HIS A 52 -7.19 -5.58 18.76
CA HIS A 52 -7.46 -7.02 18.81
C HIS A 52 -6.17 -7.85 18.80
N TYR A 53 -5.21 -7.51 17.93
CA TYR A 53 -3.88 -8.14 17.91
C TYR A 53 -3.16 -8.00 19.25
N ARG A 54 -3.21 -6.82 19.88
CA ARG A 54 -2.62 -6.57 21.19
C ARG A 54 -3.23 -7.47 22.27
N GLU A 55 -4.55 -7.53 22.33
CA GLU A 55 -5.28 -8.36 23.29
C GLU A 55 -4.88 -9.83 23.10
N TRP A 56 -4.91 -10.32 21.87
CA TRP A 56 -4.53 -11.68 21.55
C TRP A 56 -3.07 -12.00 21.91
N VAL A 57 -2.11 -11.17 21.52
CA VAL A 57 -0.68 -11.43 21.77
C VAL A 57 -0.30 -11.33 23.23
N TYR A 58 -0.81 -10.32 23.93
CA TYR A 58 -0.36 -10.00 25.28
C TYR A 58 -1.24 -10.61 26.39
N GLN A 59 -2.49 -10.88 26.12
CA GLN A 59 -3.42 -11.48 27.09
C GLN A 59 -3.61 -12.96 26.80
N ASP A 60 -4.24 -13.32 25.71
CA ASP A 60 -4.62 -14.70 25.42
C ASP A 60 -3.43 -15.62 25.23
N ARG A 61 -2.44 -15.20 24.48
CA ARG A 61 -1.21 -15.96 24.25
C ARG A 61 -0.42 -16.17 25.57
N LYS A 62 -0.43 -15.18 26.46
CA LYS A 62 0.21 -15.27 27.77
C LYS A 62 -0.53 -16.27 28.67
N VAL A 63 -1.85 -16.27 28.64
CA VAL A 63 -2.70 -17.24 29.35
C VAL A 63 -2.43 -18.65 28.85
N LEU A 64 -2.45 -18.87 27.55
CA LEU A 64 -2.15 -20.16 26.93
C LEU A 64 -0.74 -20.65 27.28
N ARG A 65 0.28 -19.78 27.25
CA ARG A 65 1.65 -20.16 27.66
C ARG A 65 1.72 -20.60 29.11
N LYS A 66 0.98 -19.99 30.02
CA LYS A 66 0.93 -20.40 31.41
C LYS A 66 0.23 -21.75 31.56
N LYS A 67 -0.94 -21.93 30.91
CA LYS A 67 -1.74 -23.14 30.95
C LYS A 67 -0.97 -24.36 30.41
N PHE A 68 -0.26 -24.20 29.32
CA PHE A 68 0.46 -25.27 28.62
C PHE A 68 1.99 -25.21 28.83
N LYS A 69 2.45 -24.74 30.01
CA LYS A 69 3.88 -24.47 30.26
C LYS A 69 4.80 -25.66 29.98
N LYS A 70 4.34 -26.89 30.19
CA LYS A 70 5.08 -28.13 30.00
C LYS A 70 4.60 -28.95 28.81
N ASP A 71 3.52 -28.52 28.15
CA ASP A 71 2.92 -29.21 27.00
C ASP A 71 3.02 -28.35 25.73
N LYS A 72 4.08 -28.57 24.97
CA LYS A 72 4.31 -27.86 23.70
C LYS A 72 3.26 -28.18 22.64
N MET A 73 2.77 -29.41 22.59
CA MET A 73 1.77 -29.84 21.60
C MET A 73 0.40 -29.24 21.92
N GLY A 74 -0.05 -29.31 23.15
CA GLY A 74 -1.28 -28.66 23.60
C GLY A 74 -1.26 -27.16 23.43
N TYR A 75 -0.12 -26.51 23.73
CA TYR A 75 0.06 -25.06 23.40
C TYR A 75 -0.11 -24.76 21.93
N LYS A 76 0.54 -25.54 21.05
CA LYS A 76 0.45 -25.35 19.60
C LYS A 76 -0.99 -25.54 19.10
N ALA A 77 -1.68 -26.58 19.56
CA ALA A 77 -3.06 -26.88 19.19
C ALA A 77 -4.01 -25.76 19.65
N ALA A 78 -3.94 -25.36 20.93
CA ALA A 78 -4.78 -24.29 21.49
C ALA A 78 -4.52 -22.93 20.81
N LYS A 79 -3.26 -22.62 20.51
CA LYS A 79 -2.89 -21.40 19.77
C LYS A 79 -3.47 -21.41 18.36
N ASN A 80 -3.42 -22.52 17.64
CA ASN A 80 -3.97 -22.63 16.29
C ASN A 80 -5.50 -22.51 16.30
N LEU A 81 -6.16 -23.17 17.25
CA LEU A 81 -7.62 -23.08 17.40
C LEU A 81 -8.07 -21.63 17.67
N LEU A 82 -7.40 -20.93 18.56
CA LEU A 82 -7.70 -19.51 18.84
C LEU A 82 -7.47 -18.64 17.59
N ARG A 83 -6.38 -18.87 16.87
CA ARG A 83 -6.09 -18.17 15.62
C ARG A 83 -7.14 -18.39 14.54
N ASP A 84 -7.65 -19.61 14.42
CA ASP A 84 -8.60 -20.00 13.38
C ASP A 84 -10.03 -19.57 13.70
N SER A 85 -10.45 -19.54 14.99
CA SER A 85 -11.83 -19.27 15.43
C SER A 85 -12.15 -17.79 15.67
N THR A 86 -11.21 -17.01 16.21
CA THR A 86 -11.46 -15.62 16.61
C THR A 86 -10.35 -14.66 16.23
N GLY A 87 -9.27 -15.20 15.66
CA GLY A 87 -8.06 -14.45 15.44
C GLY A 87 -7.85 -14.03 14.00
N GLN A 88 -6.61 -13.87 13.71
CA GLN A 88 -5.95 -13.40 12.52
C GLN A 88 -6.53 -13.97 11.21
N LYS A 89 -6.69 -15.29 11.13
CA LYS A 89 -7.13 -15.97 9.91
C LYS A 89 -8.58 -15.64 9.55
N PHE A 90 -9.45 -15.48 10.56
CA PHE A 90 -10.84 -15.09 10.32
C PHE A 90 -10.94 -13.72 9.66
N TRP A 91 -10.26 -12.72 10.21
CA TRP A 91 -10.31 -11.35 9.68
C TRP A 91 -9.69 -11.23 8.30
N LYS A 92 -8.55 -11.90 8.07
CA LYS A 92 -7.94 -12.00 6.75
C LYS A 92 -8.90 -12.60 5.73
N ASN A 93 -9.52 -13.73 6.04
CA ASN A 93 -10.44 -14.40 5.11
C ASN A 93 -11.70 -13.58 4.86
N LEU A 94 -12.22 -12.88 5.88
CA LEU A 94 -13.36 -11.97 5.73
C LEU A 94 -13.06 -10.84 4.74
N GLU A 95 -11.93 -10.17 4.89
CA GLU A 95 -11.50 -9.09 3.98
C GLU A 95 -11.27 -9.58 2.55
N ILE A 96 -10.70 -10.77 2.39
CA ILE A 96 -10.56 -11.43 1.08
C ILE A 96 -11.95 -11.70 0.48
N ALA A 97 -12.88 -12.26 1.25
CA ALA A 97 -14.23 -12.56 0.80
C ALA A 97 -15.00 -11.29 0.42
N ILE A 98 -14.87 -10.20 1.18
CA ILE A 98 -15.49 -8.91 0.86
C ILE A 98 -14.96 -8.38 -0.47
N ARG A 99 -13.64 -8.39 -0.66
CA ARG A 99 -13.01 -7.91 -1.88
C ARG A 99 -13.42 -8.73 -3.11
N HIS A 100 -13.51 -10.05 -2.97
CA HIS A 100 -14.03 -10.92 -4.03
C HIS A 100 -15.50 -10.66 -4.31
N LYS A 101 -16.31 -10.46 -3.27
CA LYS A 101 -17.74 -10.15 -3.43
C LYS A 101 -17.93 -8.83 -4.17
N GLU A 102 -17.18 -7.77 -3.82
CA GLU A 102 -17.22 -6.49 -4.54
C GLU A 102 -16.83 -6.66 -6.03
N ALA A 103 -15.81 -7.49 -6.31
CA ALA A 103 -15.36 -7.74 -7.66
C ALA A 103 -16.38 -8.51 -8.51
N THR A 104 -17.16 -9.44 -7.89
CA THR A 104 -18.06 -10.36 -8.59
C THR A 104 -19.50 -9.84 -8.63
N TYR A 105 -19.98 -9.25 -7.53
CA TYR A 105 -21.39 -8.88 -7.34
C TYR A 105 -21.59 -7.40 -6.98
N GLY A 106 -20.51 -6.64 -6.74
CA GLY A 106 -20.57 -5.21 -6.44
C GLY A 106 -21.12 -4.40 -7.61
N ASP A 107 -21.61 -3.20 -7.32
CA ASP A 107 -22.20 -2.30 -8.33
C ASP A 107 -21.13 -1.52 -9.12
N HIS A 108 -19.88 -1.58 -8.70
CA HIS A 108 -18.76 -0.86 -9.30
C HIS A 108 -17.60 -1.80 -9.66
N PRO A 109 -17.81 -2.78 -10.58
CA PRO A 109 -16.79 -3.78 -10.90
C PRO A 109 -15.52 -3.19 -11.55
N VAL A 110 -15.61 -2.04 -12.23
CA VAL A 110 -14.47 -1.33 -12.78
C VAL A 110 -13.60 -0.75 -11.66
N LEU A 111 -14.22 -0.12 -10.67
CA LEU A 111 -13.51 0.37 -9.48
C LEU A 111 -12.86 -0.80 -8.71
N ALA A 112 -13.58 -1.92 -8.59
CA ALA A 112 -13.03 -3.13 -7.97
C ALA A 112 -11.80 -3.64 -8.72
N LYS A 113 -11.82 -3.66 -10.06
CA LYS A 113 -10.68 -4.02 -10.91
C LYS A 113 -9.47 -3.13 -10.66
N LEU A 114 -9.68 -1.82 -10.56
CA LEU A 114 -8.63 -0.84 -10.24
C LEU A 114 -8.12 -1.00 -8.79
N TRP A 115 -9.00 -1.33 -7.85
CA TRP A 115 -8.58 -1.66 -6.49
C TRP A 115 -7.63 -2.88 -6.46
N TYR A 116 -7.89 -3.92 -7.26
CA TYR A 116 -6.98 -5.05 -7.41
C TYR A 116 -5.64 -4.63 -8.01
N PHE A 117 -5.65 -3.75 -9.01
CA PHE A 117 -4.43 -3.22 -9.61
C PHE A 117 -3.57 -2.49 -8.58
N TRP A 118 -4.13 -1.50 -7.89
CA TRP A 118 -3.40 -0.70 -6.91
C TRP A 118 -3.04 -1.49 -5.65
N GLY A 119 -3.88 -2.41 -5.25
CA GLY A 119 -3.58 -3.33 -4.16
C GLY A 119 -2.44 -4.29 -4.44
N ASN A 120 -2.23 -4.64 -5.71
CA ASN A 120 -1.06 -5.39 -6.15
C ASN A 120 0.17 -4.49 -6.32
N HIS A 121 -0.01 -3.26 -6.78
CA HIS A 121 1.06 -2.28 -6.96
C HIS A 121 1.70 -1.88 -5.62
N PHE A 122 0.91 -1.61 -4.60
CA PHE A 122 1.35 -1.34 -3.23
C PHE A 122 1.14 -2.57 -2.34
N THR A 123 1.61 -3.71 -2.80
CA THR A 123 1.39 -4.98 -2.08
C THR A 123 2.15 -5.05 -0.78
N ILE A 124 1.58 -5.74 0.18
CA ILE A 124 2.26 -6.19 1.39
C ILE A 124 2.13 -7.72 1.48
N SER A 125 3.20 -8.39 1.88
CA SER A 125 3.18 -9.84 2.02
C SER A 125 2.71 -10.27 3.41
N ASP A 126 2.20 -11.47 3.51
CA ASP A 126 1.80 -12.15 4.73
C ASP A 126 2.99 -12.84 5.42
N LYS A 127 4.13 -12.11 5.56
CA LYS A 127 5.35 -12.67 6.13
C LYS A 127 5.24 -13.00 7.62
N ASP A 128 4.31 -12.35 8.31
CA ASP A 128 4.12 -12.52 9.76
C ASP A 128 2.69 -12.26 10.21
N MET A 129 2.46 -12.36 11.53
CA MET A 129 1.14 -12.17 12.11
C MET A 129 0.62 -10.73 12.03
N LEU A 130 1.50 -9.73 12.04
CA LEU A 130 1.10 -8.33 11.90
C LEU A 130 0.55 -8.06 10.51
N ALA A 131 1.24 -8.57 9.48
CA ALA A 131 0.79 -8.49 8.11
C ALA A 131 -0.58 -9.13 7.92
N ASP A 132 -0.79 -10.33 8.46
CA ASP A 132 -2.08 -11.03 8.39
C ASP A 132 -3.23 -10.22 9.00
N TYR A 133 -3.02 -9.52 10.12
CA TYR A 133 -4.05 -8.66 10.72
C TYR A 133 -4.31 -7.39 9.92
N SER A 134 -3.31 -6.85 9.25
CA SER A 134 -3.38 -5.51 8.67
C SER A 134 -3.70 -5.48 7.19
N THR A 135 -3.42 -6.55 6.45
CA THR A 135 -3.50 -6.57 4.97
C THR A 135 -4.88 -6.16 4.47
N GLY A 136 -5.96 -6.69 5.02
CA GLY A 136 -7.31 -6.39 4.56
C GLY A 136 -7.71 -4.94 4.82
N ALA A 137 -7.52 -4.47 6.04
CA ALA A 137 -7.80 -3.08 6.39
C ALA A 137 -6.93 -2.11 5.58
N TYR A 138 -5.65 -2.40 5.37
CA TYR A 138 -4.77 -1.63 4.50
C TYR A 138 -5.31 -1.53 3.08
N GLN A 139 -5.73 -2.64 2.49
CA GLN A 139 -6.31 -2.67 1.15
C GLN A 139 -7.58 -1.82 1.04
N ARG A 140 -8.39 -1.79 2.09
CA ARG A 140 -9.67 -1.09 2.13
C ARG A 140 -9.52 0.39 2.50
N GLU A 141 -8.81 0.68 3.60
CA GLU A 141 -8.75 2.02 4.20
C GLU A 141 -7.68 2.91 3.57
N ILE A 142 -6.62 2.29 3.01
CA ILE A 142 -5.53 3.02 2.38
C ILE A 142 -5.65 2.95 0.86
N ILE A 143 -5.67 1.76 0.28
CA ILE A 143 -5.63 1.65 -1.17
C ILE A 143 -6.96 2.08 -1.78
N ARG A 144 -8.07 1.40 -1.48
CA ARG A 144 -9.37 1.70 -2.08
C ARG A 144 -9.84 3.12 -1.78
N ALA A 145 -9.69 3.57 -0.54
CA ALA A 145 -10.17 4.88 -0.09
C ALA A 145 -9.47 6.07 -0.78
N ASN A 146 -8.28 5.86 -1.37
CA ASN A 146 -7.53 6.91 -2.04
C ASN A 146 -7.55 6.82 -3.59
N LEU A 147 -8.38 5.96 -4.18
CA LEU A 147 -8.48 5.84 -5.64
C LEU A 147 -9.14 7.04 -6.32
N ASN A 148 -9.70 7.96 -5.55
CA ASN A 148 -10.26 9.25 -6.00
C ASN A 148 -9.35 10.44 -5.70
N LYS A 149 -8.08 10.20 -5.38
CA LYS A 149 -7.07 11.22 -5.04
C LYS A 149 -6.00 11.32 -6.12
N ASN A 150 -5.04 12.22 -5.91
CA ASN A 150 -3.83 12.23 -6.72
C ASN A 150 -2.94 11.04 -6.35
N PHE A 151 -2.14 10.57 -7.30
CA PHE A 151 -1.22 9.46 -7.07
C PHE A 151 -0.23 9.77 -5.92
N GLU A 152 0.24 11.01 -5.80
CA GLU A 152 1.13 11.40 -4.72
C GLU A 152 0.50 11.19 -3.33
N GLU A 153 -0.81 11.44 -3.19
CA GLU A 153 -1.56 11.21 -1.96
C GLU A 153 -1.68 9.72 -1.65
N LEU A 154 -2.07 8.91 -2.66
CA LEU A 154 -2.13 7.45 -2.51
C LEU A 154 -0.75 6.88 -2.15
N ALA A 155 0.30 7.29 -2.83
CA ALA A 155 1.66 6.83 -2.57
C ALA A 155 2.14 7.23 -1.16
N TYR A 156 1.81 8.44 -0.70
CA TYR A 156 2.13 8.88 0.65
C TYR A 156 1.39 8.06 1.71
N GLU A 157 0.07 7.94 1.59
CA GLU A 157 -0.74 7.17 2.53
C GLU A 157 -0.32 5.70 2.58
N ALA A 158 -0.01 5.10 1.42
CA ALA A 158 0.51 3.74 1.36
C ALA A 158 1.89 3.61 2.05
N THR A 159 2.80 4.57 1.81
CA THR A 159 4.15 4.57 2.39
C THR A 159 4.14 4.70 3.91
N VAL A 160 3.28 5.55 4.47
CA VAL A 160 3.22 5.76 5.94
C VAL A 160 2.23 4.84 6.64
N ALA A 161 1.53 3.98 5.91
CA ALA A 161 0.58 3.02 6.47
C ALA A 161 1.28 2.09 7.47
N TRP A 162 0.59 1.78 8.57
CA TRP A 162 1.11 0.89 9.60
C TRP A 162 1.57 -0.46 9.02
N ALA A 163 0.78 -1.04 8.13
CA ALA A 163 1.10 -2.30 7.47
C ALA A 163 2.38 -2.21 6.64
N MET A 164 2.54 -1.16 5.82
CA MET A 164 3.70 -0.97 4.95
C MET A 164 4.99 -0.68 5.73
N ILE A 165 4.90 0.17 6.76
CA ILE A 165 6.03 0.48 7.65
C ILE A 165 6.59 -0.77 8.33
N HIS A 166 5.72 -1.72 8.71
CA HIS A 166 6.14 -2.99 9.28
C HIS A 166 6.58 -3.99 8.22
N HIS A 167 5.90 -4.02 7.07
CA HIS A 167 6.24 -4.92 5.97
C HIS A 167 7.67 -4.69 5.44
N LEU A 168 8.04 -3.43 5.25
CA LEU A 168 9.34 -3.01 4.70
C LEU A 168 10.34 -2.56 5.78
N ASP A 169 10.06 -2.87 7.05
CA ASP A 169 10.96 -2.66 8.19
C ASP A 169 11.38 -1.19 8.42
N ASN A 170 10.64 -0.21 7.92
CA ASN A 170 10.96 1.20 8.17
C ASN A 170 10.79 1.60 9.65
N SER A 171 10.07 0.82 10.42
CA SER A 171 10.01 0.96 11.89
C SER A 171 11.39 0.85 12.55
N GLN A 172 12.35 0.20 11.89
CA GLN A 172 13.74 0.03 12.32
C GLN A 172 14.70 1.06 11.68
N ASN A 173 14.20 1.94 10.83
CA ASN A 173 15.00 2.93 10.12
C ASN A 173 15.28 4.15 11.01
N VAL A 174 16.44 4.15 11.68
CA VAL A 174 16.88 5.20 12.60
C VAL A 174 18.05 5.95 12.00
N GLY A 175 17.98 7.28 12.00
CA GLY A 175 19.07 8.12 11.48
C GLY A 175 20.35 7.97 12.29
N PRO A 176 21.52 7.72 11.66
CA PRO A 176 22.80 7.51 12.38
C PRO A 176 23.23 8.69 13.26
N LYS A 177 22.82 9.91 12.90
CA LYS A 177 23.07 11.14 13.65
C LYS A 177 21.83 11.62 14.41
N SER A 178 20.80 10.79 14.54
CA SER A 178 19.58 11.10 15.29
C SER A 178 19.87 11.25 16.79
N GLU A 179 18.94 11.81 17.50
CA GLU A 179 19.02 11.99 18.96
C GLU A 179 19.10 10.62 19.68
N ASP A 180 18.29 9.67 19.26
CA ASP A 180 18.24 8.31 19.80
C ASP A 180 19.55 7.54 19.55
N ALA A 181 20.07 7.57 18.32
CA ALA A 181 21.34 6.92 17.98
C ALA A 181 22.52 7.46 18.80
N ARG A 182 22.56 8.78 19.04
CA ARG A 182 23.57 9.40 19.90
C ARG A 182 23.44 9.00 21.38
N ALA A 183 22.19 8.89 21.87
CA ALA A 183 21.93 8.46 23.24
C ALA A 183 22.35 7.00 23.46
N GLU A 184 22.01 6.09 22.53
CA GLU A 184 22.43 4.69 22.57
C GLU A 184 23.96 4.53 22.50
N TRP A 185 24.62 5.29 21.64
CA TRP A 185 26.08 5.29 21.56
C TRP A 185 26.73 5.70 22.89
N ARG A 186 26.21 6.76 23.54
CA ARG A 186 26.75 7.22 24.85
C ARG A 186 26.58 6.17 25.95
N LYS A 187 25.42 5.48 25.95
CA LYS A 187 25.09 4.49 26.99
C LYS A 187 25.86 3.18 26.81
N ARG A 188 25.93 2.68 25.58
CA ARG A 188 26.35 1.29 25.29
C ARG A 188 27.66 1.19 24.55
N LYS A 189 28.25 2.31 24.12
CA LYS A 189 29.41 2.36 23.24
C LYS A 189 29.33 1.45 22.02
N LYS A 190 28.09 1.12 21.59
CA LYS A 190 27.82 0.36 20.38
C LYS A 190 27.70 1.28 19.19
N ARG A 191 28.07 0.79 18.01
CA ARG A 191 27.84 1.55 16.77
C ARG A 191 26.36 1.91 16.66
N PRO A 192 26.01 3.15 16.23
CA PRO A 192 24.64 3.52 15.95
C PRO A 192 24.00 2.53 14.99
N ALA A 193 22.68 2.35 15.08
CA ALA A 193 21.94 1.61 14.07
C ALA A 193 22.23 2.18 12.67
N THR A 194 22.40 1.29 11.72
CA THR A 194 22.54 1.70 10.31
C THR A 194 21.18 2.04 9.75
N ILE A 195 21.15 2.89 8.72
CA ILE A 195 19.93 3.18 7.97
C ILE A 195 19.39 1.87 7.39
N ASN A 196 18.07 1.70 7.50
CA ASN A 196 17.36 0.64 6.80
C ASN A 196 16.85 1.18 5.46
N GLU A 197 17.41 0.69 4.37
CA GLU A 197 17.11 1.16 3.02
C GLU A 197 15.95 0.42 2.35
N ASN A 198 15.47 -0.68 2.94
CA ASN A 198 14.51 -1.57 2.29
C ASN A 198 13.28 -0.81 1.78
N HIS A 199 12.63 -0.05 2.63
CA HIS A 199 11.43 0.70 2.24
C HIS A 199 11.72 1.80 1.20
N ALA A 200 12.86 2.50 1.32
CA ALA A 200 13.24 3.51 0.34
C ALA A 200 13.50 2.89 -1.04
N ARG A 201 14.14 1.73 -1.08
CA ARG A 201 14.38 0.96 -2.29
C ARG A 201 13.06 0.58 -2.97
N GLU A 202 12.16 -0.05 -2.23
CA GLU A 202 10.86 -0.48 -2.76
C GLU A 202 9.98 0.71 -3.21
N LEU A 203 10.05 1.84 -2.48
CA LEU A 203 9.34 3.05 -2.87
C LEU A 203 9.82 3.57 -4.23
N MET A 204 11.12 3.50 -4.53
CA MET A 204 11.67 3.90 -5.82
C MET A 204 11.44 2.83 -6.89
N GLU A 205 11.77 1.59 -6.61
CA GLU A 205 11.84 0.51 -7.60
C GLU A 205 10.48 -0.03 -8.01
N LEU A 206 9.57 -0.23 -7.06
CA LEU A 206 8.29 -0.90 -7.31
C LEU A 206 7.09 0.06 -7.27
N HIS A 207 7.18 1.11 -6.45
CA HIS A 207 6.02 1.97 -6.18
C HIS A 207 6.02 3.27 -6.98
N THR A 208 7.18 3.73 -7.48
CA THR A 208 7.26 5.00 -8.23
C THR A 208 8.06 4.90 -9.52
N VAL A 209 9.36 5.19 -9.51
CA VAL A 209 10.13 5.49 -10.73
C VAL A 209 10.67 4.29 -11.49
N SER A 210 10.59 3.10 -10.97
CA SER A 210 11.13 1.84 -11.50
C SER A 210 12.68 1.71 -11.47
N PRO A 211 13.21 0.48 -11.53
CA PRO A 211 14.67 0.26 -11.53
C PRO A 211 15.42 0.93 -12.68
N ASN A 212 14.73 1.18 -13.80
CA ASN A 212 15.35 1.73 -15.04
C ASN A 212 15.35 3.26 -15.08
N SER A 213 15.03 3.95 -14.00
CA SER A 213 14.90 5.42 -13.98
C SER A 213 16.23 6.17 -13.86
N GLY A 214 17.35 5.48 -13.69
CA GLY A 214 18.69 6.07 -13.61
C GLY A 214 19.11 6.56 -12.22
N TYR A 215 18.38 6.21 -11.15
CA TYR A 215 18.83 6.51 -9.78
C TYR A 215 20.05 5.65 -9.40
N THR A 216 20.77 6.08 -8.40
CA THR A 216 21.96 5.41 -7.86
C THR A 216 21.67 4.83 -6.48
N GLN A 217 22.59 3.99 -5.97
CA GLN A 217 22.54 3.51 -4.58
C GLN A 217 22.52 4.67 -3.57
N ASP A 218 23.25 5.77 -3.84
CA ASP A 218 23.26 6.95 -2.97
C ASP A 218 21.88 7.59 -2.88
N ASN A 219 21.11 7.60 -3.98
CA ASN A 219 19.74 8.12 -3.96
C ASN A 219 18.81 7.28 -3.06
N ILE A 220 18.99 5.96 -3.02
CA ILE A 220 18.24 5.10 -2.08
C ILE A 220 18.60 5.45 -0.64
N THR A 221 19.89 5.59 -0.34
CA THR A 221 20.39 5.97 1.00
C THR A 221 19.86 7.34 1.42
N GLU A 222 19.87 8.32 0.52
CA GLU A 222 19.35 9.68 0.74
C GLU A 222 17.84 9.66 1.04
N LEU A 223 17.07 8.90 0.26
CA LEU A 223 15.64 8.72 0.52
C LEU A 223 15.39 8.00 1.85
N ALA A 224 16.16 6.97 2.16
CA ALA A 224 16.07 6.29 3.45
C ALA A 224 16.33 7.23 4.63
N MET A 225 17.27 8.18 4.50
CA MET A 225 17.50 9.24 5.49
C MET A 225 16.29 10.18 5.64
N ILE A 226 15.58 10.49 4.54
CA ILE A 226 14.34 11.28 4.58
C ILE A 226 13.24 10.49 5.32
N MET A 227 13.17 9.17 5.12
CA MET A 227 12.16 8.28 5.70
C MET A 227 12.41 7.94 7.17
N THR A 228 13.61 8.23 7.73
CA THR A 228 13.86 8.03 9.16
C THR A 228 12.86 8.79 10.04
N GLY A 229 12.48 8.21 11.16
CA GLY A 229 11.53 8.82 12.10
C GLY A 229 10.06 8.52 11.82
N TRP A 230 9.70 7.97 10.66
CA TRP A 230 8.37 7.42 10.42
C TRP A 230 8.29 6.01 11.02
N ALA A 231 7.81 5.94 12.27
CA ALA A 231 7.85 4.74 13.10
C ALA A 231 6.64 4.68 14.05
N PRO A 232 6.39 3.52 14.69
CA PRO A 232 5.39 3.42 15.73
C PRO A 232 5.58 4.46 16.84
N ASN A 233 4.50 5.08 17.27
CA ASN A 233 4.53 6.07 18.34
C ASN A 233 4.91 5.40 19.66
N ASP A 234 6.02 5.81 20.25
CA ASP A 234 6.59 5.21 21.47
C ASP A 234 6.21 5.92 22.77
N GLU A 235 5.23 6.82 22.75
CA GLU A 235 4.61 7.38 23.96
C GLU A 235 4.02 6.29 24.89
N HIS A 236 3.93 5.05 24.37
CA HIS A 236 3.44 3.89 25.07
C HIS A 236 4.57 2.89 25.39
N HIS A 237 4.35 2.10 26.44
CA HIS A 237 5.28 1.08 26.92
C HIS A 237 5.88 0.22 25.78
N LYS A 238 7.19 -0.10 25.85
CA LYS A 238 7.94 -0.87 24.83
C LYS A 238 7.25 -2.15 24.34
N SER A 239 6.48 -2.82 25.18
CA SER A 239 5.72 -4.03 24.84
C SER A 239 4.53 -3.79 23.91
N LEU A 240 4.19 -2.54 23.60
CA LEU A 240 3.03 -2.16 22.79
C LEU A 240 3.43 -1.43 21.49
N LEU A 241 4.72 -1.27 21.25
CA LEU A 241 5.23 -0.50 20.09
C LEU A 241 4.72 -1.05 18.75
N GLU A 242 4.70 -2.36 18.58
CA GLU A 242 4.24 -2.99 17.34
C GLU A 242 2.79 -2.65 16.97
N THR A 243 1.96 -2.32 17.97
CA THR A 243 0.55 -1.97 17.77
C THR A 243 0.26 -0.48 17.84
N ALA A 244 1.28 0.34 18.08
CA ALA A 244 1.14 1.79 18.12
C ALA A 244 0.95 2.38 16.70
N SER A 245 0.20 3.46 16.59
CA SER A 245 0.03 4.17 15.32
C SER A 245 1.36 4.71 14.81
N ILE A 246 1.52 4.76 13.49
CA ILE A 246 2.68 5.39 12.89
C ILE A 246 2.60 6.91 13.05
N LYS A 247 3.68 7.50 13.52
CA LYS A 247 3.86 8.95 13.60
C LYS A 247 5.29 9.32 13.24
N PHE A 248 5.47 10.56 12.80
CA PHE A 248 6.81 11.11 12.65
C PHE A 248 7.39 11.41 14.04
N GLN A 249 8.53 10.79 14.34
CA GLN A 249 9.26 10.91 15.62
C GLN A 249 10.63 11.56 15.40
N ARG A 250 10.73 12.82 15.80
CA ARG A 250 11.94 13.64 15.61
C ARG A 250 13.20 12.98 16.17
N LYS A 251 13.09 12.28 17.27
CA LYS A 251 14.24 11.66 17.95
C LYS A 251 14.92 10.56 17.12
N TYR A 252 14.19 9.87 16.24
CA TYR A 252 14.72 8.85 15.34
C TYR A 252 15.13 9.42 13.97
N HIS A 253 14.71 10.67 13.68
CA HIS A 253 14.95 11.26 12.38
C HIS A 253 16.40 11.75 12.21
N GLN A 254 16.99 11.45 11.06
CA GLN A 254 18.29 11.99 10.65
C GLN A 254 18.23 13.52 10.57
N PRO A 255 19.03 14.25 11.38
CA PRO A 255 18.97 15.72 11.37
C PRO A 255 19.55 16.33 10.09
N GLY A 256 19.26 17.61 9.88
CA GLY A 256 19.77 18.41 8.77
C GLY A 256 18.89 18.31 7.50
N LYS A 257 19.25 19.15 6.53
CA LYS A 257 18.68 19.10 5.18
C LYS A 257 19.12 17.80 4.50
N LYS A 258 18.32 17.32 3.56
CA LYS A 258 18.63 16.14 2.75
C LYS A 258 18.77 16.58 1.31
N ILE A 259 19.79 16.09 0.66
CA ILE A 259 19.90 16.13 -0.80
C ILE A 259 19.43 14.77 -1.28
N PHE A 260 18.50 14.74 -2.20
CA PHE A 260 17.98 13.52 -2.79
C PHE A 260 17.84 13.74 -4.30
N TRP A 261 18.50 12.89 -5.05
CA TRP A 261 18.55 12.99 -6.51
C TRP A 261 18.93 14.40 -6.99
N GLY A 262 19.96 14.96 -6.40
CA GLY A 262 20.52 16.29 -6.71
C GLY A 262 19.65 17.49 -6.29
N LYS A 263 18.55 17.29 -5.58
CA LYS A 263 17.67 18.34 -5.05
C LYS A 263 17.68 18.39 -3.53
N GLU A 264 17.56 19.60 -2.97
CA GLU A 264 17.40 19.79 -1.54
C GLU A 264 15.94 19.61 -1.10
N PHE A 265 15.74 18.82 -0.04
CA PHE A 265 14.41 18.54 0.53
C PHE A 265 14.25 19.12 1.94
N PRO A 266 13.00 19.48 2.32
CA PRO A 266 12.70 20.02 3.64
C PRO A 266 13.15 19.10 4.78
N LYS A 267 13.53 19.71 5.90
CA LYS A 267 13.87 18.99 7.13
C LYS A 267 12.62 18.39 7.79
N GLY A 268 12.82 17.30 8.53
CA GLY A 268 11.81 16.75 9.41
C GLY A 268 10.61 16.17 8.66
N LYS A 269 9.43 16.27 9.28
CA LYS A 269 8.18 15.67 8.77
C LYS A 269 7.82 16.05 7.32
N LYS A 270 8.21 17.24 6.88
CA LYS A 270 7.90 17.74 5.53
C LYS A 270 8.76 17.10 4.42
N GLY A 271 9.86 16.42 4.77
CA GLY A 271 10.78 15.83 3.79
C GLY A 271 10.13 14.71 2.97
N LEU A 272 9.47 13.76 3.61
CA LEU A 272 8.88 12.61 2.93
C LEU A 272 7.74 12.98 1.97
N PRO A 273 6.74 13.79 2.33
CA PRO A 273 5.73 14.24 1.36
C PRO A 273 6.34 14.94 0.14
N ALA A 274 7.35 15.80 0.35
CA ALA A 274 8.02 16.48 -0.74
C ALA A 274 8.80 15.51 -1.65
N ALA A 275 9.46 14.50 -1.09
CA ALA A 275 10.15 13.47 -1.85
C ALA A 275 9.17 12.60 -2.67
N ILE A 276 8.04 12.20 -2.07
CA ILE A 276 7.00 11.43 -2.77
C ILE A 276 6.39 12.26 -3.91
N LYS A 277 6.09 13.54 -3.68
CA LYS A 277 5.62 14.45 -4.74
C LYS A 277 6.62 14.54 -5.89
N PHE A 278 7.91 14.66 -5.58
CA PHE A 278 8.96 14.65 -6.59
C PHE A 278 8.99 13.35 -7.40
N LEU A 279 8.94 12.19 -6.72
CA LEU A 279 8.92 10.88 -7.37
C LEU A 279 7.65 10.66 -8.21
N ALA A 280 6.48 11.03 -7.70
CA ALA A 280 5.19 10.90 -8.38
C ALA A 280 5.13 11.72 -9.68
N ASN A 281 5.79 12.88 -9.68
CA ASN A 281 5.86 13.77 -10.84
C ASN A 281 7.09 13.51 -11.74
N HIS A 282 7.91 12.52 -11.43
CA HIS A 282 9.03 12.14 -12.28
C HIS A 282 8.52 11.45 -13.55
N LYS A 283 9.17 11.77 -14.69
CA LYS A 283 8.80 11.18 -16.00
C LYS A 283 8.73 9.65 -15.94
N SER A 284 9.74 9.02 -15.36
CA SER A 284 9.80 7.55 -15.26
C SER A 284 8.66 6.97 -14.42
N CYS A 285 8.14 7.68 -13.42
CA CYS A 285 6.98 7.23 -12.66
C CYS A 285 5.72 7.17 -13.53
N ARG A 286 5.45 8.24 -14.28
CA ARG A 286 4.30 8.30 -15.19
C ARG A 286 4.36 7.21 -16.25
N GLU A 287 5.52 7.03 -16.86
CA GLU A 287 5.76 5.98 -17.87
C GLU A 287 5.58 4.58 -17.27
N PHE A 288 6.15 4.33 -16.11
CA PHE A 288 6.07 3.05 -15.42
C PHE A 288 4.63 2.68 -15.05
N ILE A 289 3.89 3.62 -14.45
CA ILE A 289 2.49 3.37 -14.06
C ILE A 289 1.59 3.22 -15.28
N ALA A 290 1.75 4.08 -16.30
CA ALA A 290 0.98 3.96 -17.55
C ALA A 290 1.22 2.60 -18.22
N TYR A 291 2.48 2.16 -18.31
CA TYR A 291 2.82 0.83 -18.83
C TYR A 291 2.16 -0.29 -18.02
N LYS A 292 2.21 -0.22 -16.67
CA LYS A 292 1.57 -1.22 -15.80
C LYS A 292 0.05 -1.25 -15.97
N LEU A 293 -0.61 -0.09 -16.13
CA LEU A 293 -2.05 -0.01 -16.39
C LEU A 293 -2.40 -0.64 -17.75
N CYS A 294 -1.65 -0.35 -18.79
CA CYS A 294 -1.82 -0.99 -20.09
C CYS A 294 -1.61 -2.51 -20.01
N ARG A 295 -0.57 -2.94 -19.32
CA ARG A 295 -0.29 -4.36 -19.11
C ARG A 295 -1.41 -5.06 -18.34
N TYR A 296 -2.01 -4.39 -17.39
CA TYR A 296 -3.10 -4.95 -16.58
C TYR A 296 -4.44 -5.00 -17.30
N LEU A 297 -4.77 -3.95 -18.07
CA LEU A 297 -6.09 -3.80 -18.69
C LEU A 297 -6.14 -4.20 -20.18
N ILE A 298 -5.02 -4.24 -20.90
CA ILE A 298 -5.05 -4.34 -22.36
C ILE A 298 -4.31 -5.59 -22.87
N THR A 299 -2.98 -5.65 -22.67
CA THR A 299 -2.11 -6.69 -23.25
C THR A 299 -0.84 -6.87 -22.43
N ASP A 300 -0.22 -8.05 -22.48
CA ASP A 300 1.05 -8.33 -21.80
C ASP A 300 2.23 -7.56 -22.41
N TYR A 301 2.09 -7.07 -23.64
CA TYR A 301 3.12 -6.32 -24.38
C TYR A 301 2.59 -4.94 -24.78
N PRO A 302 2.47 -3.99 -23.83
CA PRO A 302 2.01 -2.65 -24.14
C PRO A 302 2.98 -1.92 -25.06
N THR A 303 2.42 -1.11 -25.97
CA THR A 303 3.17 -0.24 -26.86
C THR A 303 3.11 1.21 -26.38
N LYS A 304 3.97 2.07 -26.93
CA LYS A 304 4.04 3.47 -26.53
C LYS A 304 2.73 4.22 -26.79
N ASP A 305 2.08 3.95 -27.93
CA ASP A 305 0.81 4.55 -28.32
C ASP A 305 -0.35 4.21 -27.36
N MET A 306 -0.27 3.08 -26.65
CA MET A 306 -1.20 2.76 -25.57
C MET A 306 -0.91 3.54 -24.28
N ALA A 307 0.36 3.77 -23.96
CA ALA A 307 0.77 4.46 -22.73
C ALA A 307 0.64 5.99 -22.83
N ASP A 308 0.93 6.57 -23.99
CA ASP A 308 0.97 8.03 -24.20
C ASP A 308 -0.32 8.77 -23.82
N PRO A 309 -1.55 8.29 -24.12
CA PRO A 309 -2.77 8.95 -23.67
C PRO A 309 -2.92 8.99 -22.15
N ILE A 310 -2.45 7.93 -21.46
CA ILE A 310 -2.50 7.83 -19.99
C ILE A 310 -1.49 8.80 -19.38
N ILE A 311 -0.28 8.89 -19.94
CA ILE A 311 0.76 9.84 -19.52
C ILE A 311 0.26 11.27 -19.68
N LYS A 312 -0.35 11.62 -20.83
CA LYS A 312 -0.94 12.94 -21.08
C LYS A 312 -2.05 13.29 -20.08
N ALA A 313 -2.91 12.33 -19.75
CA ALA A 313 -3.94 12.51 -18.75
C ALA A 313 -3.34 12.78 -17.37
N TRP A 314 -2.27 12.06 -17.01
CA TRP A 314 -1.52 12.27 -15.77
C TRP A 314 -0.93 13.69 -15.71
N GLU A 315 -0.23 14.11 -16.76
CA GLU A 315 0.38 15.44 -16.83
C GLU A 315 -0.65 16.57 -16.72
N LYS A 316 -1.78 16.42 -17.42
CA LYS A 316 -2.87 17.40 -17.41
C LYS A 316 -3.58 17.52 -16.07
N SER A 317 -3.68 16.43 -15.32
CA SER A 317 -4.45 16.34 -14.08
C SER A 317 -3.58 16.34 -12.81
N ASP A 318 -2.26 16.52 -12.92
CA ASP A 318 -1.28 16.39 -11.83
C ASP A 318 -1.40 15.02 -11.12
N GLY A 319 -1.60 13.96 -11.91
CA GLY A 319 -1.74 12.60 -11.41
C GLY A 319 -3.06 12.29 -10.69
N PHE A 320 -4.12 13.05 -10.96
CA PHE A 320 -5.45 12.77 -10.41
C PHE A 320 -5.96 11.44 -10.95
N LEU A 321 -6.04 10.43 -10.07
CA LEU A 321 -6.30 9.05 -10.44
C LEU A 321 -7.59 8.82 -11.22
N PRO A 322 -8.71 9.47 -10.93
CA PRO A 322 -9.91 9.32 -11.75
C PRO A 322 -9.68 9.66 -13.23
N GLU A 323 -8.93 10.70 -13.55
CA GLU A 323 -8.63 11.06 -14.94
C GLU A 323 -7.64 10.09 -15.59
N VAL A 324 -6.64 9.64 -14.84
CA VAL A 324 -5.69 8.60 -15.26
C VAL A 324 -6.42 7.28 -15.56
N HIS A 325 -7.34 6.87 -14.69
CA HIS A 325 -8.14 5.66 -14.86
C HIS A 325 -9.08 5.74 -16.06
N LYS A 326 -9.79 6.88 -16.25
CA LYS A 326 -10.64 7.10 -17.41
C LYS A 326 -9.85 7.03 -18.71
N ALA A 327 -8.64 7.59 -18.74
CA ALA A 327 -7.76 7.50 -19.90
C ALA A 327 -7.35 6.04 -20.19
N ALA A 328 -6.97 5.27 -19.16
CA ALA A 328 -6.62 3.86 -19.31
C ALA A 328 -7.80 3.01 -19.82
N ILE A 329 -9.03 3.28 -19.34
CA ILE A 329 -10.25 2.63 -19.80
C ILE A 329 -10.54 2.95 -21.27
N LYS A 330 -10.36 4.23 -21.71
CA LYS A 330 -10.51 4.63 -23.12
C LYS A 330 -9.53 3.88 -24.01
N VAL A 331 -8.26 3.81 -23.63
CA VAL A 331 -7.25 3.05 -24.36
C VAL A 331 -7.64 1.56 -24.42
N ALA A 332 -8.10 0.98 -23.32
CA ALA A 332 -8.57 -0.40 -23.31
C ALA A 332 -9.77 -0.65 -24.25
N PHE A 333 -10.64 0.35 -24.42
CA PHE A 333 -11.74 0.30 -25.38
C PHE A 333 -11.25 0.38 -26.83
N GLU A 334 -10.36 1.33 -27.14
CA GLU A 334 -9.81 1.54 -28.47
C GLU A 334 -9.01 0.35 -29.00
N PHE A 335 -8.32 -0.35 -28.09
CA PHE A 335 -7.49 -1.53 -28.41
C PHE A 335 -8.17 -2.86 -28.09
N ASN A 336 -9.49 -2.85 -27.83
CA ASN A 336 -10.22 -4.06 -27.45
C ASN A 336 -10.15 -5.19 -28.47
N ASP A 337 -10.26 -4.85 -29.76
CA ASP A 337 -10.31 -5.83 -30.86
C ASP A 337 -8.92 -6.17 -31.42
N LYS A 338 -7.90 -5.40 -31.07
CA LYS A 338 -6.54 -5.56 -31.56
C LYS A 338 -5.68 -6.50 -30.72
N HIS A 339 -6.00 -6.66 -29.44
CA HIS A 339 -5.23 -7.46 -28.49
C HIS A 339 -6.15 -8.30 -27.61
N ASN A 340 -6.05 -9.60 -27.77
CA ASN A 340 -6.71 -10.56 -26.85
C ASN A 340 -5.81 -10.81 -25.63
N LYS A 341 -6.36 -10.56 -24.46
CA LYS A 341 -5.77 -10.93 -23.18
C LYS A 341 -6.58 -12.03 -22.55
#